data_a584b85c3ae26ec5d8e399b0184abe74
#
_entry.id   a584b85c3ae26ec5d8e399b0184abe74
#
_cell.length_a   1.000
_cell.length_b   1.000
_cell.length_c   1.000
_cell.angle_alpha   90.00
_cell.angle_beta   90.00
_cell.angle_gamma   90.00
#
_symmetry.space_group_name_H-M   'P 1'
#
loop_
_entity.id
_entity.type
_entity.pdbx_description
1 polymer ?
#
loop_
_entity_poly.entity_id
_entity_poly.type
_entity_poly.pdbx_seq_one_letter_code
_entity_poly.pdbx_strand_id
1 'polypeptide(L)'
;MDLINQFIDNYKKKFNYYESVGRLAAGQLEAVLRSSGIRAMVTYRAKNPGRLKSKVLHRNAKRPVPYRNIKEIYEDIADLCGVRVSLYFPGDRLQADQLIRDQFHILESKQFPEQSKPPTYHKRFSGYWDNLYRVYLREELVQPSEKRYCRARIEIQVASVLMHAWSEVEHDLIYKPLQGTLSKEELAILDELNGLVLAGEIALERLQAAGNERIRSKNAVFNNQYELASYLYNYLSSNFRPEDIELRMGNIELLFRLLSSLKLLDVKYMGPILKAVKFEKDKRNISQQIIDQIISGNEKRYLAYQSLKAAGSKEDEERLKAISAFFSQWVPLEALLNRTTKRSSRSLSVFNINALKRTGLFDKDSLNQIAFLRKMRNTLIHDIEVPEISCIRELAEQARALNETLLKLLEPEKDEAD
;
A
#
# COMPACT_ATOMS: atom_id res chain seq x y z
N MET A 1 36.49 -13.79 -27.91
CA MET A 1 35.41 -14.21 -27.00
C MET A 1 34.10 -13.86 -27.70
N ASP A 2 33.18 -14.78 -27.84
CA ASP A 2 31.91 -14.50 -28.51
C ASP A 2 31.14 -13.39 -27.76
N LEU A 3 30.63 -12.40 -28.48
CA LEU A 3 29.91 -11.25 -27.96
C LEU A 3 28.77 -11.63 -26.98
N ILE A 4 28.07 -12.72 -27.31
CA ILE A 4 26.97 -13.23 -26.49
C ILE A 4 27.49 -13.79 -25.16
N ASN A 5 28.60 -14.54 -25.20
CA ASN A 5 29.21 -15.05 -23.95
C ASN A 5 29.72 -13.90 -23.07
N GLN A 6 30.31 -12.86 -23.65
CA GLN A 6 30.74 -11.66 -22.92
C GLN A 6 29.53 -10.94 -22.28
N PHE A 7 28.39 -10.80 -22.99
CA PHE A 7 27.18 -10.25 -22.44
C PHE A 7 26.66 -11.08 -21.25
N ILE A 8 26.64 -12.42 -21.39
CA ILE A 8 26.16 -13.32 -20.32
C ILE A 8 27.06 -13.22 -19.08
N ASP A 9 28.38 -13.15 -19.25
CA ASP A 9 29.32 -13.02 -18.13
C ASP A 9 29.16 -11.65 -17.42
N ASN A 10 28.94 -10.59 -18.18
CA ASN A 10 28.61 -9.27 -17.62
C ASN A 10 27.27 -9.29 -16.86
N TYR A 11 26.28 -9.99 -17.39
CA TYR A 11 24.98 -10.15 -16.73
C TYR A 11 25.10 -10.94 -15.43
N LYS A 12 25.86 -12.06 -15.41
CA LYS A 12 26.11 -12.86 -14.18
C LYS A 12 26.73 -12.02 -13.06
N LYS A 13 27.68 -11.13 -13.39
CA LYS A 13 28.29 -10.21 -12.41
C LYS A 13 27.27 -9.21 -11.85
N LYS A 14 26.22 -8.89 -12.60
CA LYS A 14 25.14 -7.96 -12.21
C LYS A 14 23.86 -8.67 -11.77
N PHE A 15 23.87 -9.98 -11.59
CA PHE A 15 22.67 -10.76 -11.28
C PHE A 15 21.96 -10.23 -10.02
N ASN A 16 22.70 -10.08 -8.92
CA ASN A 16 22.18 -9.55 -7.65
C ASN A 16 21.66 -8.10 -7.77
N TYR A 17 22.22 -7.30 -8.70
CA TYR A 17 21.70 -5.97 -8.99
C TYR A 17 20.29 -6.06 -9.57
N TYR A 18 20.04 -6.91 -10.57
CA TYR A 18 18.70 -7.09 -11.16
C TYR A 18 17.71 -7.75 -10.19
N GLU A 19 18.20 -8.64 -9.34
CA GLU A 19 17.38 -9.23 -8.28
C GLU A 19 16.92 -8.17 -7.25
N SER A 20 17.83 -7.29 -6.84
CA SER A 20 17.50 -6.16 -5.94
C SER A 20 16.51 -5.18 -6.58
N VAL A 21 16.66 -4.88 -7.87
CA VAL A 21 15.71 -4.07 -8.65
C VAL A 21 14.32 -4.70 -8.63
N GLY A 22 14.22 -6.01 -8.90
CA GLY A 22 12.96 -6.74 -8.91
C GLY A 22 12.30 -6.75 -7.54
N ARG A 23 13.08 -6.99 -6.48
CA ARG A 23 12.60 -6.98 -5.09
C ARG A 23 12.03 -5.61 -4.71
N LEU A 24 12.73 -4.54 -5.05
CA LEU A 24 12.29 -3.17 -4.75
C LEU A 24 10.98 -2.83 -5.48
N ALA A 25 10.93 -3.11 -6.79
CA ALA A 25 9.74 -2.86 -7.59
C ALA A 25 8.53 -3.70 -7.13
N ALA A 26 8.76 -4.99 -6.81
CA ALA A 26 7.70 -5.85 -6.29
C ALA A 26 7.19 -5.38 -4.92
N GLY A 27 8.07 -4.96 -4.02
CA GLY A 27 7.69 -4.42 -2.71
C GLY A 27 6.85 -3.14 -2.82
N GLN A 28 7.20 -2.21 -3.73
CA GLN A 28 6.41 -1.01 -3.99
C GLN A 28 5.03 -1.36 -4.54
N LEU A 29 4.94 -2.26 -5.52
CA LEU A 29 3.68 -2.71 -6.09
C LEU A 29 2.80 -3.41 -5.06
N GLU A 30 3.36 -4.33 -4.29
CA GLU A 30 2.60 -5.05 -3.26
C GLU A 30 2.01 -4.08 -2.22
N ALA A 31 2.80 -3.09 -1.77
CA ALA A 31 2.36 -2.09 -0.81
C ALA A 31 1.19 -1.25 -1.37
N VAL A 32 1.32 -0.76 -2.60
CA VAL A 32 0.32 0.09 -3.26
C VAL A 32 -0.96 -0.71 -3.56
N LEU A 33 -0.85 -1.89 -4.14
CA LEU A 33 -2.03 -2.74 -4.43
C LEU A 33 -2.79 -3.08 -3.15
N ARG A 34 -2.07 -3.45 -2.07
CA ARG A 34 -2.67 -3.76 -0.77
C ARG A 34 -3.38 -2.56 -0.16
N SER A 35 -2.76 -1.38 -0.18
CA SER A 35 -3.37 -0.15 0.36
C SER A 35 -4.58 0.32 -0.43
N SER A 36 -4.64 0.04 -1.73
CA SER A 36 -5.77 0.35 -2.61
C SER A 36 -6.88 -0.71 -2.60
N GLY A 37 -6.75 -1.76 -1.77
CA GLY A 37 -7.76 -2.82 -1.65
C GLY A 37 -7.69 -3.90 -2.72
N ILE A 38 -6.66 -3.88 -3.56
CA ILE A 38 -6.46 -4.90 -4.60
C ILE A 38 -5.76 -6.12 -4.00
N ARG A 39 -6.38 -7.29 -4.16
CA ARG A 39 -5.75 -8.57 -3.82
C ARG A 39 -4.92 -9.06 -4.98
N ALA A 40 -3.62 -9.16 -4.76
CA ALA A 40 -2.69 -9.68 -5.75
C ALA A 40 -1.56 -10.48 -5.09
N MET A 41 -1.00 -11.42 -5.84
CA MET A 41 0.30 -12.00 -5.55
C MET A 41 1.33 -11.29 -6.43
N VAL A 42 2.36 -10.71 -5.81
CA VAL A 42 3.44 -10.04 -6.53
C VAL A 42 4.70 -10.88 -6.37
N THR A 43 5.29 -11.27 -7.49
CA THR A 43 6.54 -12.03 -7.54
C THR A 43 7.55 -11.32 -8.43
N TYR A 44 8.83 -11.56 -8.19
CA TYR A 44 9.90 -10.99 -9.01
C TYR A 44 10.99 -12.01 -9.30
N ARG A 45 11.72 -11.78 -10.37
CA ARG A 45 12.90 -12.59 -10.70
C ARG A 45 13.91 -11.82 -11.56
N ALA A 46 15.18 -12.01 -11.32
CA ALA A 46 16.19 -11.79 -12.33
C ALA A 46 16.17 -12.96 -13.32
N LYS A 47 16.39 -12.71 -14.60
CA LYS A 47 16.33 -13.75 -15.61
C LYS A 47 17.45 -14.78 -15.44
N ASN A 48 17.13 -16.07 -15.46
CA ASN A 48 18.13 -17.13 -15.36
C ASN A 48 19.17 -17.00 -16.49
N PRO A 49 20.48 -16.99 -16.19
CA PRO A 49 21.53 -16.78 -17.20
C PRO A 49 21.53 -17.78 -18.34
N GLY A 50 21.21 -19.06 -18.08
CA GLY A 50 21.12 -20.09 -19.11
C GLY A 50 19.96 -19.84 -20.09
N ARG A 51 18.76 -19.55 -19.55
CA ARG A 51 17.59 -19.17 -20.35
C ARG A 51 17.81 -17.85 -21.09
N LEU A 52 18.53 -16.90 -20.49
CA LEU A 52 18.91 -15.65 -21.14
C LEU A 52 19.81 -15.91 -22.35
N LYS A 53 20.84 -16.76 -22.21
CA LYS A 53 21.73 -17.12 -23.30
C LYS A 53 20.96 -17.73 -24.46
N SER A 54 20.08 -18.70 -24.21
CA SER A 54 19.25 -19.34 -25.24
C SER A 54 18.36 -18.31 -25.95
N LYS A 55 17.75 -17.37 -25.21
CA LYS A 55 16.91 -16.29 -25.78
C LYS A 55 17.72 -15.37 -26.68
N VAL A 56 18.92 -14.95 -26.25
CA VAL A 56 19.79 -14.04 -27.03
C VAL A 56 20.27 -14.75 -28.31
N LEU A 57 20.69 -16.01 -28.24
CA LEU A 57 21.09 -16.80 -29.40
C LEU A 57 19.96 -16.93 -30.41
N HIS A 58 18.74 -17.29 -29.96
CA HIS A 58 17.57 -17.43 -30.82
C HIS A 58 17.19 -16.09 -31.49
N ARG A 59 17.21 -14.98 -30.74
CA ARG A 59 16.95 -13.67 -31.32
C ARG A 59 18.02 -13.26 -32.33
N ASN A 60 19.28 -13.44 -31.99
CA ASN A 60 20.40 -13.12 -32.87
C ASN A 60 20.31 -13.86 -34.20
N ALA A 61 19.90 -15.14 -34.20
CA ALA A 61 19.71 -15.95 -35.39
C ALA A 61 18.54 -15.49 -36.26
N LYS A 62 17.51 -14.87 -35.68
CA LYS A 62 16.32 -14.34 -36.41
C LYS A 62 16.48 -12.90 -36.89
N ARG A 63 17.54 -12.19 -36.48
CA ARG A 63 17.78 -10.81 -36.91
C ARG A 63 18.32 -10.76 -38.32
N PRO A 64 17.91 -9.81 -39.15
CA PRO A 64 18.51 -9.58 -40.47
C PRO A 64 20.02 -9.26 -40.35
N VAL A 65 20.42 -8.55 -39.29
CA VAL A 65 21.81 -8.25 -38.95
C VAL A 65 22.06 -8.69 -37.53
N PRO A 66 23.04 -9.59 -37.31
CA PRO A 66 23.43 -10.02 -35.95
C PRO A 66 23.86 -8.84 -35.06
N TYR A 67 23.79 -9.03 -33.75
CA TYR A 67 24.26 -8.01 -32.79
C TYR A 67 25.72 -7.62 -33.04
N ARG A 68 25.97 -6.32 -33.12
CA ARG A 68 27.31 -5.76 -33.37
C ARG A 68 28.05 -5.43 -32.06
N ASN A 69 27.30 -5.19 -30.98
CA ASN A 69 27.86 -4.84 -29.67
C ASN A 69 26.89 -5.23 -28.55
N ILE A 70 27.42 -5.21 -27.31
CA ILE A 70 26.67 -5.60 -26.10
C ILE A 70 25.51 -4.62 -25.83
N LYS A 71 25.62 -3.35 -26.20
CA LYS A 71 24.57 -2.36 -25.99
C LYS A 71 23.29 -2.72 -26.75
N GLU A 72 23.43 -3.16 -28.00
CA GLU A 72 22.28 -3.64 -28.80
C GLU A 72 21.56 -4.82 -28.12
N ILE A 73 22.30 -5.73 -27.46
CA ILE A 73 21.70 -6.83 -26.72
C ILE A 73 20.91 -6.30 -25.50
N TYR A 74 21.47 -5.35 -24.75
CA TYR A 74 20.75 -4.72 -23.63
C TYR A 74 19.51 -3.94 -24.09
N GLU A 75 19.54 -3.31 -25.24
CA GLU A 75 18.39 -2.58 -25.81
C GLU A 75 17.28 -3.55 -26.23
N ASP A 76 17.62 -4.66 -26.86
CA ASP A 76 16.66 -5.65 -27.36
C ASP A 76 16.06 -6.52 -26.23
N ILE A 77 16.87 -6.91 -25.24
CA ILE A 77 16.41 -7.76 -24.13
C ILE A 77 15.83 -6.88 -23.02
N ALA A 78 14.51 -6.76 -22.98
CA ALA A 78 13.82 -5.93 -22.00
C ALA A 78 13.63 -6.58 -20.64
N ASP A 79 13.60 -7.92 -20.56
CA ASP A 79 13.19 -8.73 -19.44
C ASP A 79 14.34 -9.28 -18.59
N LEU A 80 15.40 -8.49 -18.38
CA LEU A 80 16.51 -8.87 -17.47
C LEU A 80 16.03 -8.94 -16.01
N CYS A 81 15.08 -8.09 -15.66
CA CYS A 81 14.35 -8.07 -14.41
C CYS A 81 12.85 -8.13 -14.71
N GLY A 82 12.15 -9.07 -14.15
CA GLY A 82 10.70 -9.24 -14.31
C GLY A 82 9.98 -9.19 -12.97
N VAL A 83 8.82 -8.53 -12.96
CA VAL A 83 7.84 -8.55 -11.87
C VAL A 83 6.54 -9.08 -12.42
N ARG A 84 5.89 -9.98 -11.70
CA ARG A 84 4.58 -10.52 -12.05
C ARG A 84 3.57 -10.14 -10.99
N VAL A 85 2.46 -9.56 -11.43
CA VAL A 85 1.30 -9.22 -10.61
C VAL A 85 0.16 -10.13 -11.01
N SER A 86 -0.23 -11.04 -10.11
CA SER A 86 -1.33 -11.98 -10.32
C SER A 86 -2.53 -11.50 -9.52
N LEU A 87 -3.50 -10.87 -10.19
CA LEU A 87 -4.72 -10.34 -9.59
C LEU A 87 -5.66 -11.48 -9.20
N TYR A 88 -6.26 -11.39 -8.00
CA TYR A 88 -7.32 -12.33 -7.61
C TYR A 88 -8.60 -12.11 -8.40
N PHE A 89 -8.93 -10.85 -8.68
CA PHE A 89 -10.13 -10.47 -9.40
C PHE A 89 -9.78 -9.75 -10.70
N PRO A 90 -10.29 -10.22 -11.84
CA PRO A 90 -10.06 -9.59 -13.15
C PRO A 90 -10.56 -8.13 -13.20
N GLY A 91 -11.63 -7.81 -12.46
CA GLY A 91 -12.19 -6.47 -12.37
C GLY A 91 -11.24 -5.40 -11.82
N ASP A 92 -10.19 -5.79 -11.09
CA ASP A 92 -9.20 -4.85 -10.54
C ASP A 92 -8.15 -4.40 -11.59
N ARG A 93 -8.21 -4.93 -12.81
CA ARG A 93 -7.23 -4.68 -13.87
C ARG A 93 -7.02 -3.20 -14.18
N LEU A 94 -8.10 -2.44 -14.34
CA LEU A 94 -8.01 -1.02 -14.69
C LEU A 94 -7.41 -0.19 -13.55
N GLN A 95 -7.76 -0.50 -12.31
CA GLN A 95 -7.18 0.16 -11.16
C GLN A 95 -5.70 -0.19 -10.99
N ALA A 96 -5.33 -1.46 -11.20
CA ALA A 96 -3.93 -1.87 -11.19
C ALA A 96 -3.08 -1.19 -12.29
N ASP A 97 -3.65 -1.00 -13.50
CA ASP A 97 -3.00 -0.24 -14.58
C ASP A 97 -2.68 1.19 -14.15
N GLN A 98 -3.66 1.88 -13.55
CA GLN A 98 -3.47 3.25 -13.07
C GLN A 98 -2.38 3.30 -12.00
N LEU A 99 -2.42 2.42 -11.00
CA LEU A 99 -1.42 2.34 -9.93
C LEU A 99 0.00 2.14 -10.46
N ILE A 100 0.16 1.28 -11.47
CA ILE A 100 1.46 1.05 -12.11
C ILE A 100 1.96 2.32 -12.80
N ARG A 101 1.09 3.05 -13.50
CA ARG A 101 1.44 4.31 -14.16
C ARG A 101 1.85 5.39 -13.16
N ASP A 102 1.23 5.42 -12.00
CA ASP A 102 1.54 6.39 -10.94
C ASP A 102 2.83 6.07 -10.20
N GLN A 103 3.14 4.78 -10.05
CA GLN A 103 4.34 4.33 -9.31
C GLN A 103 5.62 4.28 -10.14
N PHE A 104 5.52 4.13 -11.46
CA PHE A 104 6.66 3.89 -12.34
C PHE A 104 6.73 4.89 -13.50
N HIS A 105 7.92 5.08 -14.02
CA HIS A 105 8.12 5.76 -15.30
C HIS A 105 7.90 4.76 -16.44
N ILE A 106 6.79 4.90 -17.17
CA ILE A 106 6.40 3.99 -18.25
C ILE A 106 7.19 4.29 -19.52
N LEU A 107 7.90 3.29 -20.06
CA LEU A 107 8.55 3.34 -21.36
C LEU A 107 7.63 2.82 -22.45
N GLU A 108 6.98 1.71 -22.19
CA GLU A 108 6.12 1.02 -23.13
C GLU A 108 5.06 0.23 -22.37
N SER A 109 3.84 0.20 -22.89
CA SER A 109 2.78 -0.68 -22.40
C SER A 109 2.17 -1.44 -23.56
N LYS A 110 1.95 -2.74 -23.37
CA LYS A 110 1.31 -3.63 -24.38
C LYS A 110 0.21 -4.42 -23.69
N GLN A 111 -0.84 -4.64 -24.41
CA GLN A 111 -1.93 -5.52 -24.01
C GLN A 111 -1.96 -6.75 -24.92
N PHE A 112 -2.05 -7.93 -24.33
CA PHE A 112 -2.22 -9.17 -25.07
C PHE A 112 -3.66 -9.71 -24.92
N PRO A 113 -4.19 -10.39 -25.98
CA PRO A 113 -3.57 -10.57 -27.28
C PRO A 113 -3.47 -9.25 -28.05
N GLU A 114 -2.39 -9.09 -28.80
CA GLU A 114 -2.30 -8.01 -29.78
C GLU A 114 -3.40 -8.25 -30.83
N GLN A 115 -4.27 -7.27 -31.06
CA GLN A 115 -5.40 -7.37 -31.98
C GLN A 115 -5.03 -7.75 -33.45
N SER A 116 -3.74 -7.67 -33.78
CA SER A 116 -3.21 -7.84 -35.11
C SER A 116 -2.62 -9.22 -35.44
N LYS A 117 -2.49 -10.13 -34.48
CA LYS A 117 -1.88 -11.45 -34.73
C LYS A 117 -2.92 -12.56 -34.68
N PRO A 118 -3.12 -13.31 -35.79
CA PRO A 118 -3.98 -14.47 -35.76
C PRO A 118 -3.40 -15.52 -34.78
N PRO A 119 -4.27 -16.30 -34.10
CA PRO A 119 -3.81 -17.39 -33.24
C PRO A 119 -3.02 -18.43 -34.04
N THR A 120 -2.03 -19.03 -33.43
CA THR A 120 -1.14 -20.04 -34.05
C THR A 120 -1.85 -21.37 -34.32
N TYR A 121 -3.04 -21.59 -33.78
CA TYR A 121 -3.92 -22.73 -33.99
C TYR A 121 -5.40 -22.31 -33.86
N HIS A 122 -6.32 -23.15 -34.33
CA HIS A 122 -7.76 -22.90 -34.22
C HIS A 122 -8.20 -22.97 -32.75
N LYS A 123 -8.43 -21.79 -32.12
CA LYS A 123 -8.98 -21.66 -30.77
C LYS A 123 -10.50 -21.44 -30.87
N ARG A 124 -11.28 -22.22 -30.11
CA ARG A 124 -12.72 -22.00 -29.92
C ARG A 124 -12.95 -20.92 -28.81
N PHE A 125 -12.03 -20.84 -27.85
CA PHE A 125 -12.09 -19.90 -26.77
C PHE A 125 -10.99 -18.85 -26.94
N SER A 126 -11.38 -17.58 -26.98
CA SER A 126 -10.49 -16.42 -26.98
C SER A 126 -10.86 -15.53 -25.79
N GLY A 127 -9.93 -15.17 -24.97
CA GLY A 127 -10.20 -14.33 -23.78
C GLY A 127 -9.00 -14.20 -22.87
N TYR A 128 -7.87 -14.81 -23.26
CA TYR A 128 -6.61 -14.54 -22.59
C TYR A 128 -6.31 -13.05 -22.65
N TRP A 129 -5.95 -12.48 -21.51
CA TRP A 129 -5.48 -11.12 -21.43
C TRP A 129 -4.27 -11.03 -20.52
N ASP A 130 -3.35 -10.14 -20.86
CA ASP A 130 -2.16 -9.82 -20.12
C ASP A 130 -1.75 -8.39 -20.44
N ASN A 131 -1.39 -7.62 -19.43
CA ASN A 131 -0.84 -6.29 -19.64
C ASN A 131 0.65 -6.34 -19.31
N LEU A 132 1.46 -5.95 -20.28
CA LEU A 132 2.91 -5.89 -20.15
C LEU A 132 3.38 -4.43 -20.10
N TYR A 133 4.15 -4.09 -19.09
CA TYR A 133 4.76 -2.76 -18.94
C TYR A 133 6.27 -2.88 -18.92
N ARG A 134 6.93 -1.99 -19.64
CA ARG A 134 8.36 -1.76 -19.51
C ARG A 134 8.57 -0.44 -18.81
N VAL A 135 9.24 -0.45 -17.66
CA VAL A 135 9.27 0.68 -16.75
C VAL A 135 10.64 0.90 -16.14
N TYR A 136 10.83 2.10 -15.57
CA TYR A 136 11.86 2.40 -14.60
C TYR A 136 11.24 2.78 -13.25
N LEU A 137 11.97 2.54 -12.15
CA LEU A 137 11.64 3.11 -10.85
C LEU A 137 11.73 4.63 -10.91
N ARG A 138 10.83 5.33 -10.21
CA ARG A 138 10.88 6.79 -10.05
C ARG A 138 11.87 7.14 -8.94
N GLU A 139 12.79 8.06 -9.19
CA GLU A 139 13.82 8.47 -8.22
C GLU A 139 13.26 9.13 -6.97
N GLU A 140 12.12 9.80 -7.08
CA GLU A 140 11.39 10.44 -5.99
C GLU A 140 10.68 9.46 -5.03
N LEU A 141 10.47 8.22 -5.46
CA LEU A 141 9.78 7.18 -4.68
C LEU A 141 10.72 6.13 -4.07
N VAL A 142 12.03 6.31 -4.23
CA VAL A 142 13.05 5.41 -3.67
C VAL A 142 13.97 6.15 -2.71
N GLN A 143 14.61 5.40 -1.80
CA GLN A 143 15.58 5.97 -0.88
C GLN A 143 16.86 6.42 -1.61
N PRO A 144 17.60 7.41 -1.08
CA PRO A 144 18.84 7.89 -1.71
C PRO A 144 19.84 6.78 -2.03
N SER A 145 19.97 5.76 -1.16
CA SER A 145 20.84 4.58 -1.33
C SER A 145 20.39 3.67 -2.48
N GLU A 146 19.13 3.74 -2.89
CA GLU A 146 18.49 2.88 -3.89
C GLU A 146 18.40 3.52 -5.27
N LYS A 147 18.70 4.81 -5.42
CA LYS A 147 18.65 5.55 -6.69
C LYS A 147 19.44 4.89 -7.83
N ARG A 148 20.51 4.13 -7.50
CA ARG A 148 21.26 3.35 -8.48
C ARG A 148 20.38 2.34 -9.25
N TYR A 149 19.30 1.87 -8.66
CA TYR A 149 18.38 0.89 -9.26
C TYR A 149 17.40 1.52 -10.26
N CYS A 150 17.18 2.84 -10.23
CA CYS A 150 16.28 3.54 -11.15
C CYS A 150 16.76 3.52 -12.61
N ARG A 151 18.01 3.08 -12.86
CA ARG A 151 18.57 2.95 -14.22
C ARG A 151 18.28 1.59 -14.87
N ALA A 152 17.72 0.65 -14.14
CA ALA A 152 17.42 -0.68 -14.67
C ALA A 152 16.00 -0.72 -15.23
N ARG A 153 15.86 -1.25 -16.44
CA ARG A 153 14.55 -1.53 -17.05
C ARG A 153 13.94 -2.75 -16.40
N ILE A 154 12.66 -2.65 -16.06
CA ILE A 154 11.85 -3.68 -15.42
C ILE A 154 10.71 -4.04 -16.38
N GLU A 155 10.42 -5.31 -16.53
CA GLU A 155 9.22 -5.78 -17.22
C GLU A 155 8.19 -6.22 -16.19
N ILE A 156 7.04 -5.52 -16.12
CA ILE A 156 5.93 -5.86 -15.21
C ILE A 156 4.86 -6.53 -16.05
N GLN A 157 4.45 -7.73 -15.64
CA GLN A 157 3.39 -8.51 -16.27
C GLN A 157 2.20 -8.59 -15.32
N VAL A 158 1.01 -8.18 -15.79
CA VAL A 158 -0.23 -8.15 -15.00
C VAL A 158 -1.29 -9.00 -15.67
N ALA A 159 -1.72 -10.03 -14.98
CA ALA A 159 -2.87 -10.85 -15.38
C ALA A 159 -3.59 -11.36 -14.13
N SER A 160 -4.73 -12.01 -14.26
CA SER A 160 -5.33 -12.73 -13.14
C SER A 160 -4.50 -13.96 -12.74
N VAL A 161 -4.77 -14.51 -11.56
CA VAL A 161 -4.16 -15.78 -11.12
C VAL A 161 -4.44 -16.90 -12.11
N LEU A 162 -5.67 -16.99 -12.61
CA LEU A 162 -6.07 -18.02 -13.57
C LEU A 162 -5.39 -17.83 -14.94
N MET A 163 -5.34 -16.59 -15.41
CA MET A 163 -4.68 -16.27 -16.69
C MET A 163 -3.17 -16.50 -16.62
N HIS A 164 -2.51 -16.20 -15.52
CA HIS A 164 -1.09 -16.51 -15.35
C HIS A 164 -0.84 -18.03 -15.36
N ALA A 165 -1.68 -18.81 -14.66
CA ALA A 165 -1.55 -20.27 -14.63
C ALA A 165 -1.74 -20.84 -16.04
N TRP A 166 -2.75 -20.38 -16.77
CA TRP A 166 -2.99 -20.77 -18.15
C TRP A 166 -1.83 -20.41 -19.08
N SER A 167 -1.34 -19.17 -18.99
CA SER A 167 -0.23 -18.68 -19.82
C SER A 167 1.06 -19.51 -19.63
N GLU A 168 1.37 -19.94 -18.41
CA GLU A 168 2.52 -20.82 -18.16
C GLU A 168 2.34 -22.20 -18.79
N VAL A 169 1.14 -22.78 -18.68
CA VAL A 169 0.81 -24.08 -19.30
C VAL A 169 0.88 -23.99 -20.81
N GLU A 170 0.21 -23.00 -21.42
CA GLU A 170 0.23 -22.79 -22.88
C GLU A 170 1.65 -22.54 -23.39
N HIS A 171 2.41 -21.69 -22.68
CA HIS A 171 3.77 -21.35 -23.07
C HIS A 171 4.72 -22.55 -23.01
N ASP A 172 4.65 -23.36 -21.97
CA ASP A 172 5.57 -24.48 -21.81
C ASP A 172 5.20 -25.65 -22.72
N LEU A 173 3.92 -25.89 -23.02
CA LEU A 173 3.50 -26.98 -23.88
C LEU A 173 3.51 -26.63 -25.37
N ILE A 174 3.12 -25.42 -25.76
CA ILE A 174 3.04 -25.02 -27.19
C ILE A 174 4.34 -24.42 -27.70
N TYR A 175 4.94 -23.49 -26.95
CA TYR A 175 6.13 -22.75 -27.43
C TYR A 175 7.46 -23.37 -27.06
N LYS A 176 7.50 -24.32 -26.12
CA LYS A 176 8.69 -25.07 -25.72
C LYS A 176 8.37 -26.55 -25.51
N PRO A 177 7.81 -27.24 -26.52
CA PRO A 177 7.56 -28.65 -26.36
C PRO A 177 8.87 -29.39 -26.05
N LEU A 178 8.87 -30.19 -25.00
CA LEU A 178 10.02 -31.00 -24.61
C LEU A 178 10.38 -32.03 -25.68
N GLN A 179 9.40 -32.48 -26.47
CA GLN A 179 9.58 -33.41 -27.62
C GLN A 179 8.45 -33.19 -28.62
N GLY A 180 8.80 -32.90 -29.88
CA GLY A 180 7.87 -32.90 -31.00
C GLY A 180 6.86 -31.76 -31.06
N THR A 181 5.82 -31.92 -31.88
CA THR A 181 4.66 -31.03 -32.00
C THR A 181 3.46 -31.67 -31.35
N LEU A 182 2.64 -30.88 -30.69
CA LEU A 182 1.40 -31.35 -30.06
C LEU A 182 0.45 -31.96 -31.13
N SER A 183 -0.22 -33.03 -30.76
CA SER A 183 -1.30 -33.63 -31.55
C SER A 183 -2.54 -32.73 -31.60
N LYS A 184 -3.43 -33.00 -32.56
CA LYS A 184 -4.71 -32.27 -32.64
C LYS A 184 -5.58 -32.46 -31.41
N GLU A 185 -5.50 -33.64 -30.78
CA GLU A 185 -6.23 -33.95 -29.55
C GLU A 185 -5.69 -33.15 -28.34
N GLU A 186 -4.34 -33.07 -28.19
CA GLU A 186 -3.71 -32.24 -27.13
C GLU A 186 -4.06 -30.77 -27.28
N LEU A 187 -4.05 -30.23 -28.51
CA LEU A 187 -4.48 -28.87 -28.81
C LEU A 187 -5.96 -28.63 -28.48
N ALA A 188 -6.85 -29.62 -28.74
CA ALA A 188 -8.26 -29.52 -28.41
C ALA A 188 -8.47 -29.50 -26.89
N ILE A 189 -7.75 -30.33 -26.15
CA ILE A 189 -7.82 -30.36 -24.65
C ILE A 189 -7.29 -29.03 -24.06
N LEU A 190 -6.21 -28.48 -24.61
CA LEU A 190 -5.72 -27.16 -24.21
C LEU A 190 -6.75 -26.05 -24.43
N ASP A 191 -7.47 -26.10 -25.57
CA ASP A 191 -8.54 -25.14 -25.86
C ASP A 191 -9.74 -25.31 -24.89
N GLU A 192 -10.08 -26.53 -24.50
CA GLU A 192 -11.11 -26.80 -23.48
C GLU A 192 -10.68 -26.25 -22.08
N LEU A 193 -9.42 -26.46 -21.69
CA LEU A 193 -8.86 -25.86 -20.45
C LEU A 193 -8.92 -24.34 -20.48
N ASN A 194 -8.63 -23.71 -21.61
CA ASN A 194 -8.80 -22.26 -21.78
C ASN A 194 -10.25 -21.84 -21.55
N GLY A 195 -11.22 -22.61 -22.05
CA GLY A 195 -12.65 -22.36 -21.79
C GLY A 195 -13.01 -22.41 -20.31
N LEU A 196 -12.45 -23.36 -19.54
CA LEU A 196 -12.64 -23.44 -18.09
C LEU A 196 -12.01 -22.23 -17.36
N VAL A 197 -10.82 -21.79 -17.78
CA VAL A 197 -10.18 -20.59 -17.24
C VAL A 197 -11.05 -19.36 -17.46
N LEU A 198 -11.61 -19.18 -18.65
CA LEU A 198 -12.52 -18.06 -18.96
C LEU A 198 -13.81 -18.12 -18.11
N ALA A 199 -14.38 -19.29 -17.91
CA ALA A 199 -15.53 -19.46 -17.03
C ALA A 199 -15.18 -19.09 -15.59
N GLY A 200 -13.99 -19.45 -15.12
CA GLY A 200 -13.45 -19.05 -13.83
C GLY A 200 -13.28 -17.53 -13.69
N GLU A 201 -12.77 -16.84 -14.71
CA GLU A 201 -12.64 -15.36 -14.73
C GLU A 201 -14.02 -14.70 -14.55
N ILE A 202 -15.02 -15.13 -15.29
CA ILE A 202 -16.39 -14.60 -15.17
C ILE A 202 -16.95 -14.86 -13.77
N ALA A 203 -16.69 -16.05 -13.21
CA ALA A 203 -17.14 -16.37 -11.84
C ALA A 203 -16.47 -15.48 -10.80
N LEU A 204 -15.18 -15.17 -10.94
CA LEU A 204 -14.44 -14.27 -10.05
C LEU A 204 -14.94 -12.82 -10.15
N GLU A 205 -15.23 -12.31 -11.35
CA GLU A 205 -15.85 -10.98 -11.52
C GLU A 205 -17.22 -10.90 -10.83
N ARG A 206 -18.06 -11.93 -11.00
CA ARG A 206 -19.37 -11.99 -10.33
C ARG A 206 -19.24 -12.06 -8.81
N LEU A 207 -18.25 -12.80 -8.30
CA LEU A 207 -17.97 -12.89 -6.87
C LEU A 207 -17.53 -11.54 -6.30
N GLN A 208 -16.66 -10.82 -7.02
CA GLN A 208 -16.23 -9.47 -6.66
C GLN A 208 -17.42 -8.50 -6.63
N ALA A 209 -18.26 -8.51 -7.67
CA ALA A 209 -19.45 -7.67 -7.74
C ALA A 209 -20.42 -7.92 -6.57
N ALA A 210 -20.68 -9.18 -6.24
CA ALA A 210 -21.52 -9.57 -5.09
C ALA A 210 -20.91 -9.11 -3.75
N GLY A 211 -19.58 -9.20 -3.59
CA GLY A 211 -18.87 -8.68 -2.42
C GLY A 211 -19.00 -7.16 -2.28
N ASN A 212 -18.81 -6.44 -3.35
CA ASN A 212 -18.94 -4.97 -3.39
C ASN A 212 -20.37 -4.51 -3.07
N GLU A 213 -21.38 -5.21 -3.58
CA GLU A 213 -22.78 -4.90 -3.26
C GLU A 213 -23.09 -5.13 -1.77
N ARG A 214 -22.57 -6.22 -1.19
CA ARG A 214 -22.72 -6.49 0.25
C ARG A 214 -22.14 -5.35 1.11
N ILE A 215 -20.97 -4.81 0.76
CA ILE A 215 -20.30 -3.73 1.52
C ILE A 215 -21.04 -2.39 1.39
N ARG A 216 -21.81 -2.18 0.33
CA ARG A 216 -22.66 -0.98 0.18
C ARG A 216 -23.84 -0.93 1.15
N SER A 217 -24.21 -2.07 1.73
CA SER A 217 -25.28 -2.14 2.76
C SER A 217 -24.83 -1.42 4.03
N LYS A 218 -25.73 -0.60 4.61
CA LYS A 218 -25.48 0.14 5.87
C LYS A 218 -25.15 -0.78 7.06
N ASN A 219 -25.58 -2.02 7.02
CA ASN A 219 -25.37 -3.02 8.08
C ASN A 219 -24.21 -3.97 7.76
N ALA A 220 -23.43 -3.70 6.74
CA ALA A 220 -22.27 -4.52 6.38
C ALA A 220 -21.16 -4.42 7.42
N VAL A 221 -20.41 -5.52 7.57
CA VAL A 221 -19.20 -5.61 8.40
C VAL A 221 -18.03 -5.91 7.48
N PHE A 222 -16.91 -5.22 7.68
CA PHE A 222 -15.69 -5.53 6.95
C PHE A 222 -15.09 -6.85 7.45
N ASN A 223 -14.97 -7.84 6.57
CA ASN A 223 -14.41 -9.15 6.91
C ASN A 223 -12.88 -9.19 6.83
N ASN A 224 -12.27 -8.26 6.12
CA ASN A 224 -10.82 -8.17 5.92
C ASN A 224 -10.40 -6.75 5.52
N GLN A 225 -9.09 -6.52 5.56
CA GLN A 225 -8.48 -5.21 5.25
C GLN A 225 -8.73 -4.75 3.80
N TYR A 226 -8.90 -5.67 2.85
CA TYR A 226 -9.14 -5.31 1.45
C TYR A 226 -10.54 -4.74 1.23
N GLU A 227 -11.54 -5.26 1.95
CA GLU A 227 -12.89 -4.69 1.94
C GLU A 227 -12.92 -3.29 2.53
N LEU A 228 -12.20 -3.07 3.63
CA LEU A 228 -12.04 -1.74 4.23
C LEU A 228 -11.31 -0.80 3.26
N ALA A 229 -10.20 -1.23 2.65
CA ALA A 229 -9.44 -0.43 1.71
C ALA A 229 -10.27 -0.05 0.47
N SER A 230 -10.96 -1.03 -0.13
CA SER A 230 -11.86 -0.80 -1.26
C SER A 230 -13.00 0.18 -0.91
N TYR A 231 -13.60 0.06 0.27
CA TYR A 231 -14.63 0.97 0.75
C TYR A 231 -14.09 2.41 0.90
N LEU A 232 -12.93 2.57 1.54
CA LEU A 232 -12.29 3.87 1.71
C LEU A 232 -11.88 4.48 0.38
N TYR A 233 -11.30 3.69 -0.51
CA TYR A 233 -10.90 4.14 -1.84
C TYR A 233 -12.11 4.63 -2.64
N ASN A 234 -13.19 3.86 -2.71
CA ASN A 234 -14.42 4.22 -3.40
C ASN A 234 -15.07 5.48 -2.84
N TYR A 235 -15.09 5.63 -1.51
CA TYR A 235 -15.60 6.84 -0.86
C TYR A 235 -14.79 8.09 -1.24
N LEU A 236 -13.47 7.97 -1.24
CA LEU A 236 -12.55 9.06 -1.54
C LEU A 236 -12.56 9.40 -3.04
N SER A 237 -12.57 8.41 -3.93
CA SER A 237 -12.60 8.60 -5.38
C SER A 237 -13.86 9.31 -5.87
N SER A 238 -14.95 9.24 -5.10
CA SER A 238 -16.16 10.00 -5.39
C SER A 238 -16.04 11.49 -5.05
N ASN A 239 -15.04 11.89 -4.26
CA ASN A 239 -14.90 13.26 -3.72
C ASN A 239 -13.56 13.91 -4.07
N PHE A 240 -12.53 13.15 -4.47
CA PHE A 240 -11.15 13.61 -4.70
C PHE A 240 -10.56 12.97 -5.94
N ARG A 241 -9.47 13.54 -6.46
CA ARG A 241 -8.76 12.97 -7.60
C ARG A 241 -8.06 11.67 -7.23
N PRO A 242 -8.11 10.63 -8.09
CA PRO A 242 -7.48 9.32 -7.80
C PRO A 242 -5.99 9.43 -7.44
N GLU A 243 -5.23 10.25 -8.15
CA GLU A 243 -3.79 10.49 -7.96
C GLU A 243 -3.43 10.96 -6.53
N ASP A 244 -4.33 11.75 -5.91
CA ASP A 244 -4.13 12.27 -4.55
C ASP A 244 -4.46 11.21 -3.48
N ILE A 245 -5.29 10.22 -3.81
CA ILE A 245 -5.83 9.25 -2.85
C ILE A 245 -4.83 8.13 -2.59
N GLU A 246 -4.22 7.59 -3.62
CA GLU A 246 -3.40 6.38 -3.56
C GLU A 246 -2.16 6.56 -2.70
N LEU A 247 -1.44 7.66 -2.88
CA LEU A 247 -0.27 8.03 -2.08
C LEU A 247 -0.61 8.33 -0.61
N ARG A 248 -1.91 8.48 -0.28
CA ARG A 248 -2.38 8.93 1.02
C ARG A 248 -3.24 7.91 1.77
N MET A 249 -3.42 6.71 1.27
CA MET A 249 -4.20 5.66 1.97
C MET A 249 -3.54 5.23 3.29
N GLY A 250 -2.24 5.02 3.30
CA GLY A 250 -1.48 4.65 4.49
C GLY A 250 -1.63 3.18 4.89
N ASN A 251 -1.40 2.86 6.16
CA ASN A 251 -1.41 1.48 6.66
C ASN A 251 -2.84 1.02 7.00
N ILE A 252 -3.55 0.50 6.00
CA ILE A 252 -4.91 0.00 6.14
C ILE A 252 -4.98 -1.28 6.99
N GLU A 253 -3.94 -2.11 6.96
CA GLU A 253 -3.87 -3.32 7.80
C GLU A 253 -3.89 -2.96 9.29
N LEU A 254 -3.08 -1.99 9.70
CA LEU A 254 -3.06 -1.50 11.08
C LEU A 254 -4.42 -0.90 11.48
N LEU A 255 -5.02 -0.11 10.60
CA LEU A 255 -6.36 0.45 10.81
C LEU A 255 -7.40 -0.66 10.97
N PHE A 256 -7.39 -1.68 10.11
CA PHE A 256 -8.32 -2.81 10.19
C PHE A 256 -8.15 -3.59 11.50
N ARG A 257 -6.90 -3.87 11.91
CA ARG A 257 -6.61 -4.53 13.19
C ARG A 257 -7.10 -3.72 14.40
N LEU A 258 -6.94 -2.40 14.36
CA LEU A 258 -7.46 -1.50 15.39
C LEU A 258 -9.00 -1.55 15.45
N LEU A 259 -9.68 -1.39 14.32
CA LEU A 259 -11.14 -1.47 14.24
C LEU A 259 -11.66 -2.83 14.72
N SER A 260 -10.96 -3.92 14.39
CA SER A 260 -11.29 -5.26 14.84
C SER A 260 -11.18 -5.40 16.37
N SER A 261 -10.07 -4.92 16.95
CA SER A 261 -9.85 -4.98 18.40
C SER A 261 -10.89 -4.17 19.19
N LEU A 262 -11.39 -3.08 18.58
CA LEU A 262 -12.40 -2.20 19.16
C LEU A 262 -13.84 -2.60 18.82
N LYS A 263 -14.04 -3.66 18.04
CA LYS A 263 -15.36 -4.10 17.52
C LYS A 263 -16.09 -3.02 16.72
N LEU A 264 -15.36 -2.26 15.91
CA LEU A 264 -15.85 -1.14 15.10
C LEU A 264 -15.82 -1.43 13.59
N LEU A 265 -15.88 -2.71 13.20
CA LEU A 265 -15.83 -3.12 11.79
C LEU A 265 -17.13 -2.89 11.01
N ASP A 266 -18.22 -2.47 11.66
CA ASP A 266 -19.46 -2.13 10.95
C ASP A 266 -19.29 -0.86 10.09
N VAL A 267 -19.78 -0.90 8.86
CA VAL A 267 -19.79 0.23 7.91
C VAL A 267 -20.46 1.47 8.51
N LYS A 268 -21.47 1.30 9.37
CA LYS A 268 -22.19 2.40 10.03
C LYS A 268 -21.27 3.33 10.85
N TYR A 269 -20.15 2.81 11.38
CA TYR A 269 -19.19 3.62 12.15
C TYR A 269 -18.29 4.46 11.24
N MET A 270 -18.08 4.06 9.98
CA MET A 270 -17.19 4.77 9.06
C MET A 270 -17.75 6.10 8.58
N GLY A 271 -19.05 6.20 8.34
CA GLY A 271 -19.67 7.42 7.81
C GLY A 271 -19.40 8.69 8.65
N PRO A 272 -19.63 8.69 9.97
CA PRO A 272 -19.29 9.82 10.84
C PRO A 272 -17.80 10.13 10.89
N ILE A 273 -16.95 9.11 10.90
CA ILE A 273 -15.48 9.26 10.94
C ILE A 273 -14.97 9.90 9.64
N LEU A 274 -15.43 9.42 8.49
CA LEU A 274 -15.00 9.94 7.18
C LEU A 274 -15.45 11.40 6.95
N LYS A 275 -16.61 11.81 7.48
CA LYS A 275 -17.04 13.21 7.45
C LYS A 275 -16.14 14.14 8.26
N ALA A 276 -15.45 13.62 9.27
CA ALA A 276 -14.52 14.38 10.11
C ALA A 276 -13.11 14.46 9.51
N VAL A 277 -12.76 13.59 8.56
CA VAL A 277 -11.48 13.59 7.85
C VAL A 277 -11.36 14.83 6.97
N LYS A 278 -10.21 15.53 7.08
CA LYS A 278 -9.91 16.76 6.32
C LYS A 278 -8.86 16.47 5.25
N PHE A 279 -9.24 15.74 4.24
CA PHE A 279 -8.33 15.25 3.19
C PHE A 279 -7.48 16.35 2.54
N GLU A 280 -8.07 17.47 2.16
CA GLU A 280 -7.35 18.56 1.49
C GLU A 280 -6.44 19.37 2.41
N LYS A 281 -6.83 19.53 3.69
CA LYS A 281 -6.15 20.40 4.66
C LYS A 281 -5.07 19.67 5.48
N ASP A 282 -5.18 18.36 5.60
CA ASP A 282 -4.27 17.52 6.37
C ASP A 282 -3.44 16.64 5.43
N LYS A 283 -2.12 16.86 5.41
CA LYS A 283 -1.20 16.10 4.54
C LYS A 283 -0.93 14.67 5.02
N ARG A 284 -1.42 14.28 6.19
CA ARG A 284 -1.28 12.91 6.71
C ARG A 284 -2.12 11.94 5.88
N ASN A 285 -1.71 10.68 5.89
CA ASN A 285 -2.49 9.64 5.21
C ASN A 285 -3.85 9.39 5.89
N ILE A 286 -4.78 8.83 5.14
CA ILE A 286 -6.16 8.62 5.56
C ILE A 286 -6.28 7.70 6.75
N SER A 287 -5.55 6.58 6.76
CA SER A 287 -5.58 5.64 7.88
C SER A 287 -5.13 6.31 9.19
N GLN A 288 -4.12 7.18 9.15
CA GLN A 288 -3.70 7.95 10.33
C GLN A 288 -4.77 8.95 10.78
N GLN A 289 -5.42 9.67 9.86
CA GLN A 289 -6.49 10.58 10.22
C GLN A 289 -7.69 9.85 10.85
N ILE A 290 -8.05 8.67 10.30
CA ILE A 290 -9.11 7.82 10.86
C ILE A 290 -8.71 7.29 12.24
N ILE A 291 -7.49 6.78 12.39
CA ILE A 291 -6.97 6.32 13.69
C ILE A 291 -7.04 7.43 14.72
N ASP A 292 -6.61 8.65 14.38
CA ASP A 292 -6.69 9.81 15.28
C ASP A 292 -8.13 10.11 15.75
N GLN A 293 -9.09 10.03 14.84
CA GLN A 293 -10.50 10.23 15.19
C GLN A 293 -11.02 9.14 16.14
N ILE A 294 -10.55 7.89 15.96
CA ILE A 294 -10.97 6.76 16.78
C ILE A 294 -10.39 6.83 18.19
N ILE A 295 -9.10 7.21 18.30
CA ILE A 295 -8.38 7.21 19.60
C ILE A 295 -8.53 8.51 20.37
N SER A 296 -8.96 9.60 19.73
CA SER A 296 -9.11 10.91 20.36
C SER A 296 -10.05 10.85 21.57
N GLY A 297 -9.60 11.36 22.71
CA GLY A 297 -10.38 11.44 23.94
C GLY A 297 -10.69 10.08 24.63
N ASN A 298 -10.03 8.98 24.23
CA ASN A 298 -10.26 7.67 24.85
C ASN A 298 -8.97 6.88 25.10
N GLU A 299 -8.55 6.82 26.36
CA GLU A 299 -7.33 6.15 26.79
C GLU A 299 -7.31 4.66 26.41
N LYS A 300 -8.41 3.92 26.62
CA LYS A 300 -8.47 2.48 26.28
C LYS A 300 -8.23 2.22 24.80
N ARG A 301 -8.78 3.07 23.91
CA ARG A 301 -8.55 2.96 22.46
C ARG A 301 -7.11 3.28 22.10
N TYR A 302 -6.52 4.23 22.81
CA TYR A 302 -5.14 4.59 22.69
C TYR A 302 -4.21 3.43 23.00
N LEU A 303 -4.43 2.79 24.18
CA LEU A 303 -3.66 1.63 24.62
C LEU A 303 -3.80 0.46 23.64
N ALA A 304 -5.02 0.20 23.14
CA ALA A 304 -5.24 -0.81 22.10
C ALA A 304 -4.43 -0.55 20.83
N TYR A 305 -4.34 0.71 20.38
CA TYR A 305 -3.52 1.09 19.24
C TYR A 305 -2.03 0.86 19.48
N GLN A 306 -1.52 1.27 20.64
CA GLN A 306 -0.10 1.10 20.99
C GLN A 306 0.28 -0.38 21.13
N SER A 307 -0.57 -1.20 21.73
CA SER A 307 -0.33 -2.66 21.82
C SER A 307 -0.27 -3.34 20.46
N LEU A 308 -0.99 -2.83 19.45
CA LEU A 308 -0.94 -3.35 18.08
C LEU A 308 0.36 -2.95 17.34
N LYS A 309 1.01 -1.86 17.74
CA LYS A 309 2.29 -1.40 17.18
C LYS A 309 3.50 -2.08 17.82
N ALA A 310 3.41 -2.43 19.09
CA ALA A 310 4.51 -3.06 19.83
C ALA A 310 4.79 -4.48 19.29
N ALA A 311 5.99 -4.71 18.84
CA ALA A 311 6.41 -5.97 18.19
C ALA A 311 7.13 -6.95 19.13
N GLY A 312 6.81 -6.98 20.43
CA GLY A 312 7.13 -8.13 21.31
C GLY A 312 8.56 -8.22 21.88
N SER A 313 9.37 -7.16 21.89
CA SER A 313 10.63 -7.13 22.66
C SER A 313 10.42 -6.55 24.07
N LYS A 314 11.34 -6.86 25.03
CA LYS A 314 11.30 -6.24 26.36
C LYS A 314 11.42 -4.71 26.32
N GLU A 315 12.19 -4.20 25.38
CA GLU A 315 12.36 -2.77 25.14
C GLU A 315 11.05 -2.14 24.60
N ASP A 316 10.33 -2.86 23.74
CA ASP A 316 9.02 -2.43 23.26
C ASP A 316 7.98 -2.42 24.37
N GLU A 317 8.02 -3.37 25.32
CA GLU A 317 7.14 -3.35 26.50
C GLU A 317 7.42 -2.16 27.43
N GLU A 318 8.69 -1.82 27.69
CA GLU A 318 9.04 -0.64 28.49
C GLU A 318 8.66 0.66 27.79
N ARG A 319 8.87 0.73 26.48
CA ARG A 319 8.46 1.85 25.65
C ARG A 319 6.93 2.00 25.67
N LEU A 320 6.19 0.90 25.55
CA LEU A 320 4.74 0.90 25.63
C LEU A 320 4.23 1.41 26.99
N LYS A 321 4.87 1.00 28.10
CA LYS A 321 4.55 1.50 29.45
C LYS A 321 4.78 3.01 29.56
N ALA A 322 5.89 3.53 29.04
CA ALA A 322 6.19 4.96 29.05
C ALA A 322 5.18 5.76 28.20
N ILE A 323 4.86 5.28 27.01
CA ILE A 323 3.84 5.86 26.14
C ILE A 323 2.47 5.84 26.84
N SER A 324 2.08 4.71 27.45
CA SER A 324 0.84 4.61 28.22
C SER A 324 0.76 5.65 29.35
N ALA A 325 1.85 5.82 30.10
CA ALA A 325 1.93 6.85 31.16
C ALA A 325 1.73 8.28 30.61
N PHE A 326 2.31 8.60 29.45
CA PHE A 326 2.10 9.89 28.80
C PHE A 326 0.63 10.08 28.40
N PHE A 327 0.01 9.09 27.77
CA PHE A 327 -1.37 9.23 27.30
C PHE A 327 -2.41 9.23 28.41
N SER A 328 -2.16 8.57 29.53
CA SER A 328 -3.02 8.65 30.70
C SER A 328 -3.12 10.09 31.24
N GLN A 329 -2.10 10.92 31.03
CA GLN A 329 -2.09 12.35 31.39
C GLN A 329 -2.59 13.23 30.25
N TRP A 330 -2.25 12.91 28.99
CA TRP A 330 -2.63 13.70 27.83
C TRP A 330 -4.14 13.70 27.56
N VAL A 331 -4.82 12.55 27.69
CA VAL A 331 -6.26 12.43 27.39
C VAL A 331 -7.12 13.33 28.28
N PRO A 332 -6.94 13.36 29.62
CA PRO A 332 -7.61 14.32 30.50
C PRO A 332 -7.28 15.76 30.13
N LEU A 333 -6.00 16.07 29.87
CA LEU A 333 -5.55 17.39 29.46
C LEU A 333 -6.25 17.87 28.19
N GLU A 334 -6.30 17.03 27.16
CA GLU A 334 -7.00 17.33 25.89
C GLU A 334 -8.50 17.58 26.12
N ALA A 335 -9.12 16.82 27.02
CA ALA A 335 -10.52 17.02 27.39
C ALA A 335 -10.76 18.37 28.08
N LEU A 336 -9.89 18.77 29.01
CA LEU A 336 -9.93 20.08 29.68
C LEU A 336 -9.77 21.22 28.67
N LEU A 337 -8.75 21.15 27.80
CA LEU A 337 -8.47 22.15 26.77
C LEU A 337 -9.63 22.30 25.76
N ASN A 338 -10.33 21.21 25.46
CA ASN A 338 -11.52 21.27 24.61
C ASN A 338 -12.71 21.94 25.33
N ARG A 339 -12.88 21.75 26.65
CA ARG A 339 -13.91 22.43 27.45
C ARG A 339 -13.70 23.94 27.48
N THR A 340 -12.47 24.40 27.68
CA THR A 340 -12.15 25.84 27.73
C THR A 340 -12.42 26.56 26.42
N THR A 341 -12.38 25.86 25.27
CA THR A 341 -12.67 26.49 23.97
C THR A 341 -14.15 26.51 23.60
N LYS A 342 -15.07 26.12 24.50
CA LYS A 342 -16.53 26.05 24.28
C LYS A 342 -16.96 25.29 23.01
N ARG A 343 -16.14 24.34 22.53
CA ARG A 343 -16.52 23.51 21.39
C ARG A 343 -17.41 22.37 21.87
N SER A 344 -18.61 22.34 21.30
CA SER A 344 -19.61 21.30 21.49
C SER A 344 -18.98 19.90 21.31
N SER A 345 -19.31 18.99 22.23
CA SER A 345 -18.84 17.60 22.34
C SER A 345 -19.11 16.69 21.12
N ARG A 346 -19.62 17.22 20.01
CA ARG A 346 -19.95 16.49 18.79
C ARG A 346 -18.87 16.57 17.70
N SER A 347 -17.84 17.40 17.85
CA SER A 347 -16.73 17.48 16.90
C SER A 347 -15.50 16.81 17.53
N LEU A 348 -15.15 15.62 17.09
CA LEU A 348 -13.91 14.87 17.40
C LEU A 348 -12.65 15.57 16.87
N SER A 349 -12.64 16.90 16.72
CA SER A 349 -11.49 17.61 16.17
C SER A 349 -10.54 18.05 17.28
N VAL A 350 -9.28 17.73 17.10
CA VAL A 350 -8.15 18.23 17.88
C VAL A 350 -8.27 19.72 18.16
N PHE A 351 -8.11 20.15 19.42
CA PHE A 351 -8.20 21.55 19.82
C PHE A 351 -7.23 22.44 18.99
N ASN A 352 -7.62 23.70 18.80
CA ASN A 352 -6.82 24.65 18.05
C ASN A 352 -6.12 25.61 19.03
N ILE A 353 -4.80 25.68 19.00
CA ILE A 353 -3.97 26.57 19.86
C ILE A 353 -4.37 28.04 19.69
N ASN A 354 -4.76 28.46 18.48
CA ASN A 354 -5.25 29.81 18.24
C ASN A 354 -6.61 30.07 18.94
N ALA A 355 -7.43 29.05 19.15
CA ALA A 355 -8.64 29.17 19.94
C ALA A 355 -8.31 29.31 21.44
N LEU A 356 -7.32 28.58 21.95
CA LEU A 356 -6.84 28.73 23.33
C LEU A 356 -6.25 30.14 23.61
N LYS A 357 -5.48 30.68 22.67
CA LYS A 357 -4.98 32.08 22.77
C LYS A 357 -6.11 33.10 22.93
N ARG A 358 -7.24 32.91 22.28
CA ARG A 358 -8.38 33.84 22.30
C ARG A 358 -9.15 33.79 23.63
N THR A 359 -8.97 32.76 24.45
CA THR A 359 -9.63 32.68 25.77
C THR A 359 -8.99 33.61 26.81
N GLY A 360 -7.73 34.00 26.61
CA GLY A 360 -6.99 34.82 27.58
C GLY A 360 -6.62 34.11 28.87
N LEU A 361 -6.97 32.81 29.00
CA LEU A 361 -6.75 32.03 30.24
C LEU A 361 -5.32 31.49 30.39
N PHE A 362 -4.52 31.54 29.35
CA PHE A 362 -3.22 30.92 29.28
C PHE A 362 -2.15 31.97 28.98
N ASP A 363 -1.08 31.96 29.76
CA ASP A 363 0.12 32.74 29.46
C ASP A 363 0.88 32.15 28.25
N LYS A 364 1.88 32.87 27.76
CA LYS A 364 2.65 32.48 26.58
C LYS A 364 3.41 31.17 26.77
N ASP A 365 3.89 30.92 27.98
CA ASP A 365 4.71 29.73 28.29
C ASP A 365 3.84 28.49 28.39
N SER A 366 2.69 28.56 29.02
CA SER A 366 1.67 27.47 28.99
C SER A 366 1.21 27.12 27.58
N LEU A 367 0.98 28.11 26.71
CA LEU A 367 0.62 27.88 25.31
C LEU A 367 1.72 27.21 24.53
N ASN A 368 2.99 27.57 24.77
CA ASN A 368 4.14 26.94 24.15
C ASN A 368 4.31 25.49 24.62
N GLN A 369 4.10 25.23 25.90
CA GLN A 369 4.15 23.88 26.48
C GLN A 369 3.03 22.99 25.93
N ILE A 370 1.80 23.50 25.83
CA ILE A 370 0.67 22.80 25.21
C ILE A 370 1.00 22.47 23.73
N ALA A 371 1.58 23.43 23.01
CA ALA A 371 1.96 23.23 21.61
C ALA A 371 3.03 22.15 21.46
N PHE A 372 4.03 22.16 22.35
CA PHE A 372 5.10 21.16 22.39
C PHE A 372 4.57 19.76 22.72
N LEU A 373 3.80 19.61 23.79
CA LEU A 373 3.21 18.33 24.18
C LEU A 373 2.30 17.76 23.07
N ARG A 374 1.54 18.62 22.40
CA ARG A 374 0.75 18.22 21.22
C ARG A 374 1.61 17.73 20.07
N LYS A 375 2.73 18.41 19.79
CA LYS A 375 3.68 17.95 18.76
C LYS A 375 4.24 16.58 19.12
N MET A 376 4.64 16.40 20.38
CA MET A 376 5.18 15.12 20.86
C MET A 376 4.13 14.00 20.83
N ARG A 377 2.89 14.29 21.22
CA ARG A 377 1.76 13.37 21.04
C ARG A 377 1.64 12.88 19.59
N ASN A 378 1.71 13.79 18.64
CA ASN A 378 1.64 13.42 17.22
C ASN A 378 2.85 12.58 16.79
N THR A 379 4.05 12.90 17.26
CA THR A 379 5.27 12.10 17.03
C THR A 379 5.10 10.68 17.56
N LEU A 380 4.60 10.51 18.78
CA LEU A 380 4.37 9.18 19.39
C LEU A 380 3.31 8.36 18.66
N ILE A 381 2.30 9.01 18.05
CA ILE A 381 1.27 8.30 17.27
C ILE A 381 1.80 7.85 15.91
N HIS A 382 2.56 8.70 15.24
CA HIS A 382 2.84 8.56 13.82
C HIS A 382 4.25 8.04 13.49
N ASP A 383 5.04 7.62 14.50
CA ASP A 383 6.42 7.09 14.36
C ASP A 383 7.40 8.01 13.59
N ILE A 384 7.21 9.30 13.69
CA ILE A 384 8.17 10.27 13.15
C ILE A 384 9.24 10.48 14.23
N GLU A 385 10.37 9.77 14.16
CA GLU A 385 11.48 9.83 15.11
C GLU A 385 11.01 9.67 16.58
N VAL A 386 10.72 8.42 16.97
CA VAL A 386 10.23 8.10 18.33
C VAL A 386 11.29 8.47 19.38
N PRO A 387 10.99 9.31 20.36
CA PRO A 387 11.94 9.72 21.40
C PRO A 387 12.41 8.53 22.24
N GLU A 388 13.54 8.71 22.95
CA GLU A 388 14.00 7.76 23.96
C GLU A 388 12.98 7.59 25.09
N ILE A 389 12.97 6.40 25.73
CA ILE A 389 12.00 6.06 26.79
C ILE A 389 12.06 7.05 27.96
N SER A 390 13.26 7.53 28.33
CA SER A 390 13.48 8.59 29.33
C SER A 390 12.75 9.88 28.98
N CYS A 391 12.87 10.34 27.75
CA CYS A 391 12.19 11.53 27.25
C CYS A 391 10.65 11.37 27.28
N ILE A 392 10.13 10.19 26.94
CA ILE A 392 8.68 9.92 27.00
C ILE A 392 8.16 9.98 28.43
N ARG A 393 8.94 9.52 29.41
CA ARG A 393 8.59 9.63 30.85
C ARG A 393 8.55 11.08 31.29
N GLU A 394 9.54 11.91 30.92
CA GLU A 394 9.52 13.35 31.20
C GLU A 394 8.30 14.05 30.57
N LEU A 395 7.90 13.69 29.36
CA LEU A 395 6.69 14.23 28.74
C LEU A 395 5.42 13.88 29.53
N ALA A 396 5.36 12.69 30.15
CA ALA A 396 4.26 12.27 31.00
C ALA A 396 4.16 13.16 32.25
N GLU A 397 5.29 13.45 32.91
CA GLU A 397 5.33 14.34 34.07
C GLU A 397 4.98 15.79 33.72
N GLN A 398 5.45 16.30 32.57
CA GLN A 398 5.08 17.64 32.10
C GLN A 398 3.57 17.73 31.81
N ALA A 399 2.99 16.72 31.18
CA ALA A 399 1.54 16.67 30.89
C ALA A 399 0.73 16.59 32.18
N ARG A 400 1.22 15.86 33.22
CA ARG A 400 0.62 15.77 34.53
C ARG A 400 0.62 17.13 35.26
N ALA A 401 1.79 17.79 35.35
CA ALA A 401 1.93 19.09 35.98
C ALA A 401 1.01 20.15 35.36
N LEU A 402 0.92 20.14 34.04
CA LEU A 402 0.02 21.04 33.31
C LEU A 402 -1.46 20.72 33.58
N ASN A 403 -1.81 19.44 33.69
CA ASN A 403 -3.16 19.00 34.02
C ASN A 403 -3.59 19.48 35.42
N GLU A 404 -2.73 19.31 36.41
CA GLU A 404 -2.94 19.78 37.79
C GLU A 404 -3.09 21.30 37.86
N THR A 405 -2.28 22.05 37.11
CA THR A 405 -2.38 23.50 37.02
C THR A 405 -3.71 23.96 36.41
N LEU A 406 -4.13 23.31 35.34
CA LEU A 406 -5.40 23.64 34.65
C LEU A 406 -6.62 23.29 35.50
N LEU A 407 -6.59 22.18 36.21
CA LEU A 407 -7.67 21.81 37.14
C LEU A 407 -7.86 22.89 38.22
N LYS A 408 -6.78 23.40 38.80
CA LYS A 408 -6.81 24.50 39.79
C LYS A 408 -7.35 25.81 39.19
N LEU A 409 -7.02 26.12 37.93
CA LEU A 409 -7.52 27.31 37.23
C LEU A 409 -9.00 27.23 36.82
N LEU A 410 -9.54 26.04 36.69
CA LEU A 410 -10.89 25.79 36.19
C LEU A 410 -11.87 25.39 37.32
N GLU A 411 -11.40 25.01 38.51
CA GLU A 411 -12.23 24.86 39.70
C GLU A 411 -12.50 26.27 40.26
N PRO A 412 -13.75 26.72 40.37
CA PRO A 412 -14.05 27.94 41.10
C PRO A 412 -13.64 27.72 42.55
N GLU A 413 -12.94 28.71 43.13
CA GLU A 413 -12.77 28.80 44.58
C GLU A 413 -14.15 28.54 45.22
N LYS A 414 -14.28 27.46 45.99
CA LYS A 414 -15.39 27.32 46.88
C LYS A 414 -15.20 28.44 47.91
N ASP A 415 -15.97 29.50 47.76
CA ASP A 415 -16.12 30.49 48.81
C ASP A 415 -16.39 29.75 50.12
N GLU A 416 -15.44 29.85 51.03
CA GLU A 416 -15.69 29.66 52.44
C GLU A 416 -16.66 30.77 52.85
N ALA A 417 -17.95 30.46 52.76
CA ALA A 417 -18.96 31.27 53.42
C ALA A 417 -19.43 30.52 54.65
N ASP A 418 -18.99 31.01 55.78
CA ASP A 418 -19.54 30.75 57.13
C ASP A 418 -21.07 30.81 57.18
#